data_0b46812119016d95c7c6b101bb7f1a78
#
_entry.id   0b46812119016d95c7c6b101bb7f1a78
#
_cell.length_a   1.000
_cell.length_b   1.000
_cell.length_c   1.000
_cell.angle_alpha   90.00
_cell.angle_beta   90.00
_cell.angle_gamma   90.00
#
_symmetry.space_group_name_H-M   'P 1'
#
loop_
_entity.id
_entity.type
_entity.pdbx_description
1 polymer ?
#
loop_
_entity_poly.entity_id
_entity_poly.type
_entity_poly.pdbx_seq_one_letter_code
_entity_poly.pdbx_strand_id
1 'polypeptide(L)'
;DLVTGVQTCALPILGKDFTPAVINEVQKDSPAMVGGLKAEDIILEIDGNEVKSIMEVSKFITMSTGDFIDFKVKRSYDELILKVKPNIVEGDDGLGNKINKRMVGIKLGAYNNKVNHVKLGPAQALYHAGYEVYFVSVSSLKYIGGMILGKADTSQLGGPIRIAKISGQVATFGVLAFISMMAYISISLGLINLFPIPMLDGGHLMFYAFEKVLGRPLSQKTQEGFFRIGLFLLLSLMFFTTFNDLKDLGLFR
;
A
#
# COMPACT_ATOMS: atom_id res chain seq x y z
N ASP A 1 -0.30 9.29 -7.74
CA ASP A 1 1.01 8.97 -7.26
C ASP A 1 1.30 7.51 -6.90
N LEU A 2 0.42 6.57 -7.31
CA LEU A 2 0.72 5.15 -7.34
C LEU A 2 1.90 4.88 -8.29
N VAL A 3 1.97 5.63 -9.39
CA VAL A 3 3.06 5.58 -10.38
C VAL A 3 4.39 5.98 -9.76
N THR A 4 4.41 7.02 -8.93
CA THR A 4 5.62 7.47 -8.23
C THR A 4 6.06 6.43 -7.18
N GLY A 5 5.12 5.77 -6.51
CA GLY A 5 5.39 4.64 -5.62
C GLY A 5 6.00 3.43 -6.34
N VAL A 6 5.50 3.13 -7.55
CA VAL A 6 6.03 2.04 -8.39
C VAL A 6 7.43 2.34 -8.89
N GLN A 7 7.76 3.57 -9.26
CA GLN A 7 9.11 3.97 -9.68
C GLN A 7 10.15 3.84 -8.56
N THR A 8 9.76 4.04 -7.29
CA THR A 8 10.68 3.93 -6.14
C THR A 8 11.04 2.51 -5.76
N CYS A 9 10.24 1.52 -6.16
CA CYS A 9 10.51 0.11 -5.86
C CYS A 9 11.29 -0.60 -6.96
N ALA A 10 11.47 0.07 -8.10
CA ALA A 10 12.19 -0.49 -9.20
C ALA A 10 13.69 -0.53 -8.92
N LEU A 11 14.12 -1.72 -8.59
CA LEU A 11 15.53 -2.12 -8.55
C LEU A 11 16.40 -1.20 -7.69
N PRO A 12 16.54 -1.47 -6.39
CA PRO A 12 17.47 -0.76 -5.51
C PRO A 12 18.89 -0.65 -6.05
N ILE A 13 19.25 -1.51 -7.02
CA ILE A 13 20.55 -1.51 -7.73
C ILE A 13 20.73 -0.27 -8.61
N LEU A 14 19.64 0.28 -9.18
CA LEU A 14 19.70 1.48 -10.02
C LEU A 14 19.75 2.79 -9.23
N GLY A 15 19.56 2.69 -7.92
CA GLY A 15 19.58 3.80 -6.99
C GLY A 15 18.22 4.09 -6.36
N LYS A 16 18.26 4.64 -5.16
CA LYS A 16 17.07 5.09 -4.43
C LYS A 16 17.27 6.55 -4.03
N ASP A 17 16.18 7.34 -4.08
CA ASP A 17 16.20 8.71 -3.61
C ASP A 17 16.06 8.74 -2.09
N PHE A 18 17.08 9.26 -1.43
CA PHE A 18 17.12 9.52 0.02
C PHE A 18 17.08 11.04 0.25
N THR A 19 15.98 11.64 -0.15
CA THR A 19 15.80 13.08 0.02
C THR A 19 14.86 13.33 1.18
N PRO A 20 15.33 13.94 2.28
CA PRO A 20 14.47 14.28 3.41
C PRO A 20 13.25 15.09 2.94
N ALA A 21 12.07 14.70 3.41
CA ALA A 21 10.83 15.36 3.06
C ALA A 21 10.64 16.61 3.94
N VAL A 22 10.61 17.76 3.32
CA VAL A 22 10.33 19.06 3.98
C VAL A 22 8.95 19.53 3.56
N ILE A 23 8.21 20.08 4.50
CA ILE A 23 6.94 20.75 4.23
C ILE A 23 7.24 22.15 3.69
N ASN A 24 7.01 22.35 2.39
CA ASN A 24 7.18 23.68 1.77
C ASN A 24 6.01 24.61 2.09
N GLU A 25 4.80 24.04 2.11
CA GLU A 25 3.58 24.82 2.34
C GLU A 25 2.53 23.94 3.03
N VAL A 26 1.82 24.53 3.98
CA VAL A 26 0.62 23.95 4.58
C VAL A 26 -0.59 24.70 4.06
N GLN A 27 -1.54 23.97 3.47
CA GLN A 27 -2.76 24.55 2.91
C GLN A 27 -3.63 25.15 4.03
N LYS A 28 -4.27 26.29 3.74
CA LYS A 28 -5.22 26.90 4.68
C LYS A 28 -6.40 25.96 4.94
N ASP A 29 -6.87 25.96 6.17
CA ASP A 29 -8.01 25.14 6.62
C ASP A 29 -7.85 23.63 6.39
N SER A 30 -6.58 23.19 6.27
CA SER A 30 -6.24 21.79 6.05
C SER A 30 -6.09 21.01 7.37
N PRO A 31 -6.25 19.67 7.34
CA PRO A 31 -5.92 18.81 8.47
C PRO A 31 -4.53 19.02 9.04
N ALA A 32 -3.55 19.27 8.19
CA ALA A 32 -2.17 19.57 8.59
C ALA A 32 -2.06 20.85 9.41
N MET A 33 -2.78 21.91 9.01
CA MET A 33 -2.80 23.17 9.75
C MET A 33 -3.44 22.99 11.13
N VAL A 34 -4.59 22.28 11.20
CA VAL A 34 -5.27 21.97 12.45
C VAL A 34 -4.40 21.10 13.36
N GLY A 35 -3.68 20.13 12.79
CA GLY A 35 -2.75 19.24 13.50
C GLY A 35 -1.45 19.91 13.94
N GLY A 36 -1.22 21.20 13.56
CA GLY A 36 -0.07 21.99 13.99
C GLY A 36 1.19 21.80 13.15
N LEU A 37 1.11 21.16 11.98
CA LEU A 37 2.20 21.11 11.00
C LEU A 37 2.46 22.52 10.44
N LYS A 38 3.73 22.84 10.18
CA LYS A 38 4.16 24.13 9.64
C LYS A 38 5.09 23.95 8.44
N ALA A 39 5.22 25.03 7.66
CA ALA A 39 6.29 25.09 6.67
C ALA A 39 7.66 24.96 7.35
N GLU A 40 8.62 24.39 6.63
CA GLU A 40 9.98 24.08 7.06
C GLU A 40 10.11 22.90 8.07
N ASP A 41 8.99 22.25 8.47
CA ASP A 41 9.07 21.01 9.22
C ASP A 41 9.69 19.91 8.34
N ILE A 42 10.67 19.20 8.87
CA ILE A 42 11.25 18.01 8.25
C ILE A 42 10.51 16.79 8.80
N ILE A 43 9.88 16.00 7.95
CA ILE A 43 9.16 14.79 8.37
C ILE A 43 10.18 13.67 8.61
N LEU A 44 10.24 13.17 9.83
CA LEU A 44 11.13 12.07 10.24
C LEU A 44 10.42 10.72 10.21
N GLU A 45 9.20 10.66 10.76
CA GLU A 45 8.41 9.42 10.86
C GLU A 45 6.93 9.69 10.62
N ILE A 46 6.22 8.70 10.10
CA ILE A 46 4.74 8.68 9.98
C ILE A 46 4.25 7.34 10.52
N ASP A 47 3.38 7.37 11.54
CA ASP A 47 2.88 6.17 12.23
C ASP A 47 4.00 5.19 12.64
N GLY A 48 5.14 5.72 13.12
CA GLY A 48 6.31 4.95 13.53
C GLY A 48 7.16 4.40 12.37
N ASN A 49 6.84 4.74 11.13
CA ASN A 49 7.66 4.38 9.96
C ASN A 49 8.59 5.53 9.60
N GLU A 50 9.89 5.26 9.57
CA GLU A 50 10.91 6.24 9.21
C GLU A 50 10.73 6.70 7.76
N VAL A 51 10.70 8.02 7.55
CA VAL A 51 10.57 8.66 6.24
C VAL A 51 11.95 9.02 5.71
N LYS A 52 12.38 8.34 4.65
CA LYS A 52 13.67 8.55 3.99
C LYS A 52 13.57 9.33 2.68
N SER A 53 12.36 9.45 2.13
CA SER A 53 12.14 10.16 0.88
C SER A 53 10.78 10.85 0.86
N ILE A 54 10.66 11.88 0.01
CA ILE A 54 9.39 12.61 -0.22
C ILE A 54 8.27 11.64 -0.64
N MET A 55 8.60 10.65 -1.43
CA MET A 55 7.63 9.68 -1.97
C MET A 55 7.06 8.77 -0.89
N GLU A 56 7.85 8.47 0.14
CA GLU A 56 7.42 7.64 1.27
C GLU A 56 6.33 8.34 2.11
N VAL A 57 6.33 9.68 2.14
CA VAL A 57 5.30 10.45 2.85
C VAL A 57 3.91 10.14 2.29
N SER A 58 3.72 10.27 0.97
CA SER A 58 2.43 9.97 0.33
C SER A 58 2.03 8.50 0.52
N LYS A 59 3.01 7.59 0.42
CA LYS A 59 2.82 6.16 0.64
C LYS A 59 2.30 5.87 2.06
N PHE A 60 2.95 6.42 3.09
CA PHE A 60 2.57 6.18 4.49
C PHE A 60 1.23 6.82 4.85
N ILE A 61 0.94 8.03 4.35
CA ILE A 61 -0.38 8.68 4.53
C ILE A 61 -1.50 7.82 3.92
N THR A 62 -1.30 7.29 2.72
CA THR A 62 -2.30 6.47 2.02
C THR A 62 -2.51 5.13 2.72
N MET A 63 -1.44 4.51 3.25
CA MET A 63 -1.49 3.22 3.92
C MET A 63 -1.92 3.28 5.39
N SER A 64 -1.96 4.49 5.97
CA SER A 64 -2.47 4.67 7.34
C SER A 64 -3.96 4.30 7.42
N THR A 65 -4.34 3.53 8.43
CA THR A 65 -5.73 3.08 8.65
C THR A 65 -6.36 3.66 9.91
N GLY A 66 -5.58 4.40 10.72
CA GLY A 66 -6.05 5.06 11.95
C GLY A 66 -6.91 6.30 11.67
N ASP A 67 -7.71 6.72 12.65
CA ASP A 67 -8.46 7.99 12.57
C ASP A 67 -7.52 9.20 12.54
N PHE A 68 -6.36 9.07 13.17
CA PHE A 68 -5.29 10.05 13.19
C PHE A 68 -4.02 9.44 12.62
N ILE A 69 -3.19 10.28 12.05
CA ILE A 69 -1.84 9.95 11.57
C ILE A 69 -0.85 10.67 12.48
N ASP A 70 0.08 9.92 13.05
CA ASP A 70 1.12 10.47 13.92
C ASP A 70 2.32 10.90 13.05
N PHE A 71 2.59 12.22 13.01
CA PHE A 71 3.74 12.80 12.34
C PHE A 71 4.82 13.13 13.37
N LYS A 72 5.98 12.51 13.27
CA LYS A 72 7.18 12.95 13.98
C LYS A 72 7.95 13.88 13.04
N VAL A 73 8.04 15.13 13.43
CA VAL A 73 8.69 16.17 12.63
C VAL A 73 9.82 16.82 13.41
N LYS A 74 10.84 17.26 12.69
CA LYS A 74 11.90 18.12 13.22
C LYS A 74 11.60 19.55 12.83
N ARG A 75 11.42 20.40 13.82
CA ARG A 75 11.21 21.85 13.68
C ARG A 75 12.36 22.58 14.35
N SER A 76 13.24 23.18 13.54
CA SER A 76 14.50 23.78 14.01
C SER A 76 15.37 22.75 14.74
N TYR A 77 15.42 22.78 16.06
CA TYR A 77 16.21 21.84 16.89
C TYR A 77 15.34 20.84 17.65
N ASP A 78 14.02 21.02 17.67
CA ASP A 78 13.09 20.19 18.45
C ASP A 78 12.45 19.09 17.59
N GLU A 79 12.25 17.92 18.18
CA GLU A 79 11.44 16.87 17.61
C GLU A 79 10.05 16.90 18.24
N LEU A 80 9.03 16.96 17.39
CA LEU A 80 7.63 17.07 17.80
C LEU A 80 6.84 15.89 17.22
N ILE A 81 5.92 15.36 18.02
CA ILE A 81 4.94 14.38 17.56
C ILE A 81 3.58 15.08 17.44
N LEU A 82 3.05 15.16 16.23
CA LEU A 82 1.81 15.87 15.92
C LEU A 82 0.79 14.88 15.35
N LYS A 83 -0.44 14.96 15.86
CA LYS A 83 -1.55 14.12 15.42
C LYS A 83 -2.41 14.85 14.42
N VAL A 84 -2.52 14.31 13.22
CA VAL A 84 -3.28 14.91 12.13
C VAL A 84 -4.43 13.98 11.74
N LYS A 85 -5.66 14.49 11.75
CA LYS A 85 -6.82 13.75 11.26
C LYS A 85 -6.97 13.99 9.76
N PRO A 86 -6.68 13.02 8.88
CA PRO A 86 -6.74 13.25 7.44
C PRO A 86 -8.19 13.42 6.98
N ASN A 87 -8.39 14.21 5.94
CA ASN A 87 -9.64 14.25 5.19
C ASN A 87 -9.65 13.14 4.13
N ILE A 88 -10.80 12.52 3.93
CA ILE A 88 -11.03 11.60 2.82
C ILE A 88 -11.60 12.41 1.67
N VAL A 89 -10.89 12.46 0.55
CA VAL A 89 -11.28 13.23 -0.62
C VAL A 89 -11.29 12.32 -1.84
N GLU A 90 -12.35 12.41 -2.65
CA GLU A 90 -12.33 11.79 -3.96
C GLU A 90 -11.20 12.42 -4.78
N GLY A 91 -10.30 11.59 -5.26
CA GLY A 91 -9.19 11.99 -6.12
C GLY A 91 -8.98 11.00 -7.24
N ASP A 92 -8.14 11.37 -8.18
CA ASP A 92 -7.67 10.49 -9.23
C ASP A 92 -6.37 9.80 -8.76
N ASP A 93 -6.21 8.51 -9.06
CA ASP A 93 -4.98 7.76 -8.76
C ASP A 93 -3.81 8.10 -9.71
N GLY A 94 -3.99 9.08 -10.59
CA GLY A 94 -3.05 9.43 -11.65
C GLY A 94 -3.16 8.52 -12.88
N LEU A 95 -4.06 7.55 -12.83
CA LEU A 95 -4.33 6.57 -13.88
C LEU A 95 -5.79 6.65 -14.36
N GLY A 96 -6.51 7.72 -13.98
CA GLY A 96 -7.89 7.97 -14.36
C GLY A 96 -8.93 7.12 -13.63
N ASN A 97 -8.56 6.52 -12.49
CA ASN A 97 -9.53 5.86 -11.62
C ASN A 97 -9.85 6.77 -10.44
N LYS A 98 -11.13 6.90 -10.12
CA LYS A 98 -11.55 7.62 -8.91
C LYS A 98 -11.25 6.76 -7.70
N ILE A 99 -10.52 7.31 -6.75
CA ILE A 99 -10.22 6.67 -5.48
C ILE A 99 -10.42 7.65 -4.34
N ASN A 100 -10.82 7.14 -3.19
CA ASN A 100 -10.83 7.92 -1.96
C ASN A 100 -9.39 8.01 -1.42
N LYS A 101 -8.82 9.21 -1.46
CA LYS A 101 -7.48 9.50 -0.94
C LYS A 101 -7.55 10.15 0.42
N ARG A 102 -6.69 9.69 1.32
CA ARG A 102 -6.44 10.40 2.58
C ARG A 102 -5.53 11.58 2.30
N MET A 103 -6.00 12.78 2.57
CA MET A 103 -5.25 14.02 2.35
C MET A 103 -5.07 14.79 3.64
N VAL A 104 -3.87 15.29 3.85
CA VAL A 104 -3.53 16.12 5.01
C VAL A 104 -3.35 17.59 4.64
N GLY A 105 -3.16 17.91 3.35
CA GLY A 105 -3.05 19.27 2.84
C GLY A 105 -1.67 19.90 3.06
N ILE A 106 -0.61 19.15 2.75
CA ILE A 106 0.77 19.64 2.72
C ILE A 106 1.33 19.60 1.30
N LYS A 107 2.18 20.56 0.96
CA LYS A 107 3.05 20.51 -0.22
C LYS A 107 4.46 20.17 0.24
N LEU A 108 5.01 19.10 -0.31
CA LEU A 108 6.34 18.61 0.02
C LEU A 108 7.38 19.13 -0.96
N GLY A 109 8.59 19.29 -0.47
CA GLY A 109 9.76 19.63 -1.26
C GLY A 109 11.00 18.90 -0.75
N ALA A 110 12.04 18.94 -1.57
CA ALA A 110 13.34 18.41 -1.21
C ALA A 110 14.07 19.39 -0.27
N TYR A 111 14.70 18.86 0.76
CA TYR A 111 15.57 19.68 1.61
C TYR A 111 16.65 20.38 0.77
N ASN A 112 16.73 21.70 0.83
CA ASN A 112 17.62 22.52 0.01
C ASN A 112 17.46 22.35 -1.50
N ASN A 113 16.27 21.96 -2.00
CA ASN A 113 16.00 21.67 -3.41
C ASN A 113 16.97 20.66 -4.07
N LYS A 114 17.62 19.83 -3.28
CA LYS A 114 18.53 18.80 -3.77
C LYS A 114 17.93 17.42 -3.62
N VAL A 115 17.82 16.69 -4.73
CA VAL A 115 17.46 15.28 -4.74
C VAL A 115 18.74 14.46 -4.61
N ASN A 116 18.83 13.69 -3.53
CA ASN A 116 19.97 12.80 -3.28
C ASN A 116 19.70 11.43 -3.86
N HIS A 117 20.14 11.19 -5.08
CA HIS A 117 20.07 9.88 -5.71
C HIS A 117 21.30 9.06 -5.34
N VAL A 118 21.11 8.00 -4.54
CA VAL A 118 22.19 7.14 -4.05
C VAL A 118 22.14 5.80 -4.78
N LYS A 119 23.23 5.43 -5.45
CA LYS A 119 23.40 4.08 -5.99
C LYS A 119 23.74 3.13 -4.85
N LEU A 120 22.94 2.09 -4.69
CA LEU A 120 23.13 1.11 -3.62
C LEU A 120 24.03 -0.03 -4.11
N GLY A 121 24.90 -0.49 -3.22
CA GLY A 121 25.67 -1.73 -3.46
C GLY A 121 24.75 -2.97 -3.42
N PRO A 122 25.17 -4.13 -3.99
CA PRO A 122 24.31 -5.32 -4.08
C PRO A 122 23.76 -5.80 -2.74
N ALA A 123 24.55 -5.78 -1.68
CA ALA A 123 24.10 -6.18 -0.34
C ALA A 123 23.05 -5.21 0.24
N GLN A 124 23.25 -3.92 0.07
CA GLN A 124 22.29 -2.90 0.50
C GLN A 124 21.01 -2.98 -0.32
N ALA A 125 21.11 -3.21 -1.63
CA ALA A 125 19.96 -3.40 -2.50
C ALA A 125 19.11 -4.59 -2.07
N LEU A 126 19.74 -5.72 -1.72
CA LEU A 126 19.05 -6.92 -1.22
C LEU A 126 18.35 -6.65 0.13
N TYR A 127 19.00 -5.93 1.05
CA TYR A 127 18.40 -5.54 2.32
C TYR A 127 17.16 -4.65 2.11
N HIS A 128 17.27 -3.63 1.26
CA HIS A 128 16.15 -2.75 0.95
C HIS A 128 15.00 -3.48 0.23
N ALA A 129 15.32 -4.41 -0.67
CA ALA A 129 14.30 -5.25 -1.32
C ALA A 129 13.56 -6.12 -0.30
N GLY A 130 14.28 -6.76 0.62
CA GLY A 130 13.66 -7.54 1.71
C GLY A 130 12.79 -6.69 2.64
N TYR A 131 13.28 -5.50 3.00
CA TYR A 131 12.49 -4.54 3.78
C TYR A 131 11.22 -4.11 3.06
N GLU A 132 11.29 -3.86 1.74
CA GLU A 132 10.13 -3.48 0.95
C GLU A 132 9.08 -4.60 0.88
N VAL A 133 9.51 -5.85 0.69
CA VAL A 133 8.60 -7.02 0.74
C VAL A 133 7.92 -7.10 2.10
N TYR A 134 8.68 -6.99 3.19
CA TYR A 134 8.13 -6.98 4.55
C TYR A 134 7.13 -5.84 4.73
N PHE A 135 7.52 -4.62 4.35
CA PHE A 135 6.68 -3.44 4.49
C PHE A 135 5.37 -3.56 3.72
N VAL A 136 5.42 -3.96 2.44
CA VAL A 136 4.24 -4.17 1.59
C VAL A 136 3.34 -5.23 2.20
N SER A 137 3.90 -6.35 2.66
CA SER A 137 3.13 -7.45 3.26
C SER A 137 2.40 -7.01 4.53
N VAL A 138 3.11 -6.37 5.46
CA VAL A 138 2.52 -5.90 6.73
C VAL A 138 1.48 -4.81 6.49
N SER A 139 1.74 -3.88 5.58
CA SER A 139 0.80 -2.81 5.25
C SER A 139 -0.46 -3.34 4.57
N SER A 140 -0.33 -4.31 3.66
CA SER A 140 -1.47 -4.99 3.04
C SER A 140 -2.33 -5.72 4.05
N LEU A 141 -1.71 -6.43 5.01
CA LEU A 141 -2.43 -7.11 6.09
C LEU A 141 -3.17 -6.12 6.99
N LYS A 142 -2.53 -5.01 7.37
CA LYS A 142 -3.17 -3.93 8.14
C LYS A 142 -4.34 -3.32 7.38
N TYR A 143 -4.19 -3.09 6.07
CA TYR A 143 -5.23 -2.52 5.23
C TYR A 143 -6.43 -3.48 5.11
N ILE A 144 -6.19 -4.77 4.86
CA ILE A 144 -7.23 -5.80 4.83
C ILE A 144 -7.94 -5.89 6.19
N GLY A 145 -7.19 -5.89 7.29
CA GLY A 145 -7.74 -5.83 8.63
C GLY A 145 -8.61 -4.59 8.86
N GLY A 146 -8.16 -3.43 8.37
CA GLY A 146 -8.92 -2.18 8.39
C GLY A 146 -10.22 -2.26 7.59
N MET A 147 -10.22 -2.90 6.42
CA MET A 147 -11.44 -3.13 5.63
C MET A 147 -12.45 -4.02 6.36
N ILE A 148 -11.98 -5.10 6.98
CA ILE A 148 -12.86 -6.02 7.76
C ILE A 148 -13.49 -5.27 8.95
N LEU A 149 -12.76 -4.35 9.56
CA LEU A 149 -13.24 -3.52 10.68
C LEU A 149 -14.05 -2.29 10.22
N GLY A 150 -14.29 -2.11 8.91
CA GLY A 150 -15.00 -0.97 8.35
C GLY A 150 -14.24 0.37 8.45
N LYS A 151 -12.92 0.34 8.70
CA LYS A 151 -12.05 1.53 8.83
C LYS A 151 -11.31 1.88 7.54
N ALA A 152 -11.27 1.00 6.56
CA ALA A 152 -10.64 1.22 5.27
C ALA A 152 -11.65 1.07 4.14
N ASP A 153 -11.42 1.83 3.06
CA ASP A 153 -12.34 1.86 1.93
C ASP A 153 -12.15 0.63 1.03
N THR A 154 -13.26 -0.05 0.75
CA THR A 154 -13.30 -1.23 -0.12
C THR A 154 -13.32 -0.87 -1.61
N SER A 155 -13.58 0.38 -1.98
CA SER A 155 -13.58 0.84 -3.38
C SER A 155 -12.21 0.72 -4.05
N GLN A 156 -11.14 0.64 -3.24
CA GLN A 156 -9.78 0.46 -3.74
C GLN A 156 -9.46 -0.99 -4.14
N LEU A 157 -10.33 -1.95 -3.83
CA LEU A 157 -10.18 -3.34 -4.31
C LEU A 157 -10.43 -3.38 -5.81
N GLY A 158 -9.33 -3.34 -6.56
CA GLY A 158 -9.37 -3.52 -8.01
C GLY A 158 -9.49 -4.97 -8.41
N GLY A 159 -10.28 -5.24 -9.42
CA GLY A 159 -10.40 -6.55 -10.03
C GLY A 159 -9.45 -6.73 -11.23
N PRO A 160 -9.63 -7.82 -12.00
CA PRO A 160 -8.76 -8.13 -13.14
C PRO A 160 -8.72 -7.04 -14.22
N ILE A 161 -9.84 -6.35 -14.44
CA ILE A 161 -9.96 -5.30 -15.46
C ILE A 161 -9.12 -4.08 -15.05
N ARG A 162 -9.20 -3.69 -13.79
CA ARG A 162 -8.40 -2.58 -13.24
C ARG A 162 -6.91 -2.90 -13.28
N ILE A 163 -6.51 -4.13 -12.93
CA ILE A 163 -5.11 -4.57 -13.03
C ILE A 163 -4.62 -4.48 -14.47
N ALA A 164 -5.40 -4.95 -15.46
CA ALA A 164 -5.05 -4.87 -16.87
C ALA A 164 -4.90 -3.40 -17.35
N LYS A 165 -5.84 -2.52 -16.97
CA LYS A 165 -5.79 -1.08 -17.28
C LYS A 165 -4.53 -0.44 -16.70
N ILE A 166 -4.25 -0.65 -15.40
CA ILE A 166 -3.06 -0.12 -14.72
C ILE A 166 -1.79 -0.65 -15.38
N SER A 167 -1.75 -1.95 -15.73
CA SER A 167 -0.59 -2.55 -16.40
C SER A 167 -0.28 -1.88 -17.73
N GLY A 168 -1.30 -1.61 -18.54
CA GLY A 168 -1.14 -0.90 -19.81
C GLY A 168 -0.61 0.52 -19.61
N GLN A 169 -1.11 1.24 -18.61
CA GLN A 169 -0.67 2.59 -18.28
C GLN A 169 0.76 2.61 -17.74
N VAL A 170 1.09 1.70 -16.80
CA VAL A 170 2.45 1.62 -16.23
C VAL A 170 3.47 1.26 -17.29
N ALA A 171 3.12 0.45 -18.29
CA ALA A 171 4.00 0.13 -19.42
C ALA A 171 4.44 1.38 -20.20
N THR A 172 3.61 2.43 -20.27
CA THR A 172 3.97 3.70 -20.93
C THR A 172 5.04 4.50 -20.20
N PHE A 173 5.23 4.25 -18.88
CA PHE A 173 6.28 4.90 -18.08
C PHE A 173 7.65 4.21 -18.21
N GLY A 174 7.71 3.12 -18.95
CA GLY A 174 8.95 2.41 -19.27
C GLY A 174 9.09 1.06 -18.59
N VAL A 175 10.09 0.30 -19.07
CA VAL A 175 10.33 -1.09 -18.67
C VAL A 175 10.56 -1.23 -17.16
N LEU A 176 11.24 -0.26 -16.55
CA LEU A 176 11.57 -0.30 -15.14
C LEU A 176 10.31 -0.20 -14.25
N ALA A 177 9.42 0.73 -14.58
CA ALA A 177 8.14 0.88 -13.90
C ALA A 177 7.28 -0.39 -14.03
N PHE A 178 7.28 -0.99 -15.22
CA PHE A 178 6.54 -2.22 -15.48
C PHE A 178 7.07 -3.41 -14.66
N ILE A 179 8.40 -3.61 -14.62
CA ILE A 179 9.03 -4.67 -13.80
C ILE A 179 8.70 -4.47 -12.31
N SER A 180 8.72 -3.23 -11.82
CA SER A 180 8.36 -2.93 -10.44
C SER A 180 6.92 -3.28 -10.13
N MET A 181 6.01 -2.95 -11.02
CA MET A 181 4.60 -3.33 -10.88
C MET A 181 4.44 -4.85 -10.86
N MET A 182 5.15 -5.59 -11.73
CA MET A 182 5.15 -7.06 -11.70
C MET A 182 5.63 -7.60 -10.36
N ALA A 183 6.67 -7.00 -9.76
CA ALA A 183 7.15 -7.39 -8.44
C ALA A 183 6.09 -7.16 -7.35
N TYR A 184 5.38 -6.03 -7.37
CA TYR A 184 4.28 -5.77 -6.44
C TYR A 184 3.12 -6.76 -6.60
N ILE A 185 2.72 -7.05 -7.83
CA ILE A 185 1.68 -8.06 -8.10
C ILE A 185 2.12 -9.43 -7.56
N SER A 186 3.38 -9.81 -7.77
CA SER A 186 3.93 -11.08 -7.27
C SER A 186 3.90 -11.16 -5.75
N ILE A 187 4.30 -10.09 -5.05
CA ILE A 187 4.25 -10.04 -3.58
C ILE A 187 2.80 -10.17 -3.11
N SER A 188 1.89 -9.41 -3.72
CA SER A 188 0.46 -9.43 -3.36
C SER A 188 -0.17 -10.80 -3.60
N LEU A 189 0.15 -11.44 -4.72
CA LEU A 189 -0.34 -12.77 -5.06
C LEU A 189 0.18 -13.83 -4.09
N GLY A 190 1.49 -13.77 -3.75
CA GLY A 190 2.09 -14.63 -2.73
C GLY A 190 1.44 -14.44 -1.36
N LEU A 191 1.18 -13.18 -0.97
CA LEU A 191 0.51 -12.87 0.29
C LEU A 191 -0.91 -13.43 0.33
N ILE A 192 -1.70 -13.23 -0.73
CA ILE A 192 -3.08 -13.76 -0.82
C ILE A 192 -3.06 -15.28 -0.74
N ASN A 193 -2.10 -15.95 -1.40
CA ASN A 193 -1.99 -17.41 -1.36
C ASN A 193 -1.65 -17.95 0.03
N LEU A 194 -1.04 -17.15 0.91
CA LEU A 194 -0.77 -17.52 2.31
C LEU A 194 -2.00 -17.41 3.22
N PHE A 195 -3.09 -16.78 2.77
CA PHE A 195 -4.30 -16.71 3.58
C PHE A 195 -4.91 -18.08 3.85
N PRO A 196 -5.51 -18.30 5.04
CA PRO A 196 -6.13 -19.57 5.42
C PRO A 196 -7.48 -19.76 4.72
N ILE A 197 -7.51 -19.60 3.40
CA ILE A 197 -8.68 -19.80 2.55
C ILE A 197 -8.51 -21.14 1.86
N PRO A 198 -9.47 -22.08 2.04
CA PRO A 198 -9.46 -23.33 1.30
C PRO A 198 -9.38 -23.05 -0.21
N MET A 199 -8.60 -23.80 -0.94
CA MET A 199 -8.20 -23.61 -2.35
C MET A 199 -6.92 -22.81 -2.58
N LEU A 200 -6.42 -22.09 -1.58
CA LEU A 200 -5.11 -21.43 -1.61
C LEU A 200 -4.08 -22.25 -0.83
N ASP A 201 -2.80 -21.97 -1.04
CA ASP A 201 -1.71 -22.72 -0.38
C ASP A 201 -1.80 -22.61 1.16
N GLY A 202 -2.19 -21.43 1.70
CA GLY A 202 -2.44 -21.22 3.12
C GLY A 202 -3.57 -22.10 3.68
N GLY A 203 -4.58 -22.42 2.86
CA GLY A 203 -5.63 -23.38 3.23
C GLY A 203 -5.09 -24.79 3.39
N HIS A 204 -4.18 -25.23 2.53
CA HIS A 204 -3.50 -26.52 2.67
C HIS A 204 -2.62 -26.56 3.92
N LEU A 205 -1.87 -25.49 4.19
CA LEU A 205 -1.09 -25.38 5.42
C LEU A 205 -1.97 -25.45 6.67
N MET A 206 -3.15 -24.83 6.63
CA MET A 206 -4.14 -24.92 7.70
C MET A 206 -4.62 -26.37 7.89
N PHE A 207 -4.88 -27.11 6.82
CA PHE A 207 -5.27 -28.54 6.92
C PHE A 207 -4.17 -29.37 7.56
N TYR A 208 -2.92 -29.21 7.14
CA TYR A 208 -1.77 -29.90 7.77
C TYR A 208 -1.62 -29.54 9.24
N ALA A 209 -1.85 -28.28 9.62
CA ALA A 209 -1.85 -27.87 11.02
C ALA A 209 -2.95 -28.60 11.83
N PHE A 210 -4.18 -28.67 11.29
CA PHE A 210 -5.27 -29.40 11.94
C PHE A 210 -4.99 -30.89 12.04
N GLU A 211 -4.48 -31.53 10.99
CA GLU A 211 -4.11 -32.95 11.01
C GLU A 211 -3.04 -33.25 12.06
N LYS A 212 -2.07 -32.37 12.19
CA LYS A 212 -1.03 -32.50 13.23
C LYS A 212 -1.61 -32.41 14.64
N VAL A 213 -2.58 -31.52 14.87
CA VAL A 213 -3.22 -31.34 16.19
C VAL A 213 -4.16 -32.52 16.49
N LEU A 214 -4.90 -33.00 15.47
CA LEU A 214 -5.86 -34.11 15.61
C LEU A 214 -5.19 -35.48 15.66
N GLY A 215 -3.91 -35.57 15.25
CA GLY A 215 -3.17 -36.85 15.17
C GLY A 215 -3.69 -37.80 14.08
N ARG A 216 -4.56 -37.31 13.20
CA ARG A 216 -5.14 -38.12 12.08
C ARG A 216 -5.46 -37.22 10.89
N PRO A 217 -5.43 -37.77 9.67
CA PRO A 217 -5.81 -37.02 8.48
C PRO A 217 -7.28 -36.61 8.52
N LEU A 218 -7.59 -35.46 7.93
CA LEU A 218 -8.96 -34.98 7.75
C LEU A 218 -9.70 -35.88 6.75
N SER A 219 -10.97 -36.15 7.03
CA SER A 219 -11.78 -36.95 6.09
C SER A 219 -11.94 -36.24 4.75
N GLN A 220 -12.01 -37.02 3.67
CA GLN A 220 -12.19 -36.47 2.31
C GLN A 220 -13.43 -35.58 2.21
N LYS A 221 -14.54 -36.00 2.85
CA LYS A 221 -15.78 -35.21 2.89
C LYS A 221 -15.60 -33.86 3.55
N THR A 222 -14.78 -33.79 4.62
CA THR A 222 -14.47 -32.54 5.31
C THR A 222 -13.64 -31.60 4.42
N GLN A 223 -12.60 -32.15 3.78
CA GLN A 223 -11.77 -31.38 2.85
C GLN A 223 -12.58 -30.83 1.67
N GLU A 224 -13.44 -31.69 1.04
CA GLU A 224 -14.33 -31.24 -0.04
C GLU A 224 -15.31 -30.14 0.41
N GLY A 225 -15.84 -30.23 1.63
CA GLY A 225 -16.71 -29.20 2.18
C GLY A 225 -15.99 -27.85 2.30
N PHE A 226 -14.77 -27.86 2.83
CA PHE A 226 -13.94 -26.65 2.92
C PHE A 226 -13.57 -26.10 1.54
N PHE A 227 -13.24 -26.95 0.58
CA PHE A 227 -12.95 -26.51 -0.80
C PHE A 227 -14.16 -25.85 -1.47
N ARG A 228 -15.37 -26.37 -1.27
CA ARG A 228 -16.60 -25.74 -1.79
C ARG A 228 -16.81 -24.35 -1.19
N ILE A 229 -16.57 -24.18 0.12
CA ILE A 229 -16.67 -22.88 0.79
C ILE A 229 -15.60 -21.93 0.23
N GLY A 230 -14.36 -22.39 0.12
CA GLY A 230 -13.26 -21.58 -0.44
C GLY A 230 -13.54 -21.14 -1.87
N LEU A 231 -14.02 -22.05 -2.72
CA LEU A 231 -14.39 -21.72 -4.09
C LEU A 231 -15.51 -20.68 -4.15
N PHE A 232 -16.55 -20.85 -3.31
CA PHE A 232 -17.63 -19.86 -3.24
C PHE A 232 -17.14 -18.48 -2.83
N LEU A 233 -16.26 -18.42 -1.83
CA LEU A 233 -15.66 -17.15 -1.37
C LEU A 233 -14.84 -16.48 -2.48
N LEU A 234 -13.98 -17.24 -3.17
CA LEU A 234 -13.15 -16.73 -4.26
C LEU A 234 -14.00 -16.23 -5.44
N LEU A 235 -15.02 -16.99 -5.84
CA LEU A 235 -15.93 -16.58 -6.92
C LEU A 235 -16.74 -15.33 -6.52
N SER A 236 -17.21 -15.25 -5.27
CA SER A 236 -17.92 -14.09 -4.76
C SER A 236 -17.03 -12.85 -4.75
N LEU A 237 -15.77 -12.98 -4.32
CA LEU A 237 -14.80 -11.88 -4.33
C LEU A 237 -14.49 -11.45 -5.77
N MET A 238 -14.27 -12.40 -6.68
CA MET A 238 -14.02 -12.11 -8.09
C MET A 238 -15.20 -11.38 -8.73
N PHE A 239 -16.43 -11.84 -8.45
CA PHE A 239 -17.63 -11.15 -8.93
C PHE A 239 -17.74 -9.74 -8.37
N PHE A 240 -17.51 -9.56 -7.08
CA PHE A 240 -17.56 -8.25 -6.41
C PHE A 240 -16.53 -7.27 -6.99
N THR A 241 -15.27 -7.71 -7.13
CA THR A 241 -14.22 -6.85 -7.67
C THR A 241 -14.44 -6.52 -9.15
N THR A 242 -14.91 -7.49 -9.95
CA THR A 242 -15.26 -7.26 -11.36
C THR A 242 -16.44 -6.30 -11.49
N PHE A 243 -17.44 -6.41 -10.60
CA PHE A 243 -18.57 -5.47 -10.58
C PHE A 243 -18.10 -4.04 -10.25
N ASN A 244 -17.20 -3.88 -9.27
CA ASN A 244 -16.59 -2.59 -8.98
C ASN A 244 -15.83 -2.02 -10.19
N ASP A 245 -15.01 -2.84 -10.86
CA ASP A 245 -14.28 -2.42 -12.06
C ASP A 245 -15.23 -1.94 -13.18
N LEU A 246 -16.35 -2.63 -13.40
CA LEU A 246 -17.33 -2.25 -14.41
C LEU A 246 -18.07 -0.96 -14.05
N LYS A 247 -18.31 -0.74 -12.76
CA LYS A 247 -18.88 0.50 -12.25
C LYS A 247 -17.94 1.68 -12.48
N ASP A 248 -16.63 1.48 -12.21
CA ASP A 248 -15.59 2.50 -12.44
C ASP A 248 -15.41 2.84 -13.93
N LEU A 249 -15.71 1.92 -14.82
CA LEU A 249 -15.75 2.16 -16.28
C LEU A 249 -17.02 2.88 -16.75
N GLY A 250 -17.97 3.16 -15.84
CA GLY A 250 -19.21 3.88 -16.16
C GLY A 250 -20.25 3.06 -16.91
N LEU A 251 -20.12 1.73 -16.92
CA LEU A 251 -21.07 0.82 -17.58
C LEU A 251 -22.39 0.67 -16.83
N PHE A 252 -22.41 1.01 -15.55
CA PHE A 252 -23.60 1.05 -14.71
C PHE A 252 -23.72 2.46 -14.10
N ARG A 253 -24.58 3.27 -14.68
CA ARG A 253 -25.04 4.55 -14.12
C ARG A 253 -26.36 4.37 -13.39
#